data_7a663173a09948e97c84d05feba48542
#
_entry.id   7a663173a09948e97c84d05feba48542
#
_cell.length_a   1.000
_cell.length_b   1.000
_cell.length_c   1.000
_cell.angle_alpha   90.00
_cell.angle_beta   90.00
_cell.angle_gamma   90.00
#
_symmetry.space_group_name_H-M   'P 1'
#
loop_
_entity.id
_entity.type
_entity.pdbx_description
1 polymer ?
#
loop_
_entity_poly.entity_id
_entity_poly.type
_entity_poly.pdbx_seq_one_letter_code
_entity_poly.pdbx_strand_id
1 'polypeptide(L)'
;MKKAEAYFSEEDLLAMNEIMILAGIAAIDAWKDAGFQVPDPKDDHVNWDAGCIVGLGLSGIETIAEKVIPRIDEGKVKRLGSTMVEQIMASSISAKIGGLLALGNQSSSNSSACNTGTEAIIMGYDRIRYGDAERMVVGGAESSSRYVWGAFDAMKVLSSKYNDTPEKASRPMSASAAGFVPGSGSGVLLLESLESAEKRGAKIYAEVLGAHLNCGGHRNGGSMTFPNPESVQIAIKEAVRKAGIRPQDIDAINGHLTATMADPVEVNNWAQALGLPADQFPHIQSTKSLIGHCLGAAGSIESAAVMYQLEQGFLHKSLNCEDLHEKIQPYAKSVLQETLHKQARIFAKASFGFGDVNGCVIYRKWE
;
A
#
# COMPACT_ATOMS: atom_id res chain seq x y z
N MET A 1 -20.18 7.07 -1.04
CA MET A 1 -20.74 6.89 -2.40
C MET A 1 -21.02 8.19 -3.16
N LYS A 2 -21.47 9.27 -2.54
CA LYS A 2 -21.70 10.58 -3.24
C LYS A 2 -20.53 11.12 -4.07
N LYS A 3 -19.28 10.64 -3.85
CA LYS A 3 -18.12 11.03 -4.68
C LYS A 3 -17.94 10.15 -5.92
N ALA A 4 -18.42 8.92 -5.93
CA ALA A 4 -18.26 7.99 -7.06
C ALA A 4 -19.02 8.45 -8.32
N GLU A 5 -20.19 9.06 -8.14
CA GLU A 5 -21.02 9.64 -9.21
C GLU A 5 -20.32 10.77 -9.99
N ALA A 6 -19.26 11.37 -9.41
CA ALA A 6 -18.43 12.36 -10.12
C ALA A 6 -17.41 11.71 -11.08
N TYR A 7 -17.20 10.40 -10.99
CA TYR A 7 -16.22 9.65 -11.77
C TYR A 7 -16.85 8.65 -12.74
N PHE A 8 -17.99 8.11 -12.39
CA PHE A 8 -18.61 6.99 -13.09
C PHE A 8 -20.08 7.24 -13.37
N SER A 9 -20.57 6.72 -14.48
CA SER A 9 -21.99 6.69 -14.80
C SER A 9 -22.76 5.74 -13.84
N GLU A 10 -24.08 5.88 -13.80
CA GLU A 10 -24.93 4.96 -13.03
C GLU A 10 -24.78 3.51 -13.51
N GLU A 11 -24.65 3.30 -14.82
CA GLU A 11 -24.43 2.00 -15.44
C GLU A 11 -23.09 1.38 -14.98
N ASP A 12 -22.01 2.16 -14.98
CA ASP A 12 -20.72 1.72 -14.46
C ASP A 12 -20.82 1.31 -13.00
N LEU A 13 -21.46 2.11 -12.16
CA LEU A 13 -21.59 1.84 -10.72
C LEU A 13 -22.38 0.57 -10.43
N LEU A 14 -23.37 0.23 -11.26
CA LEU A 14 -24.11 -1.03 -11.16
C LEU A 14 -23.24 -2.26 -11.50
N ALA A 15 -22.26 -2.08 -12.39
CA ALA A 15 -21.36 -3.13 -12.83
C ALA A 15 -20.15 -3.33 -11.89
N MET A 16 -19.89 -2.40 -10.98
CA MET A 16 -18.71 -2.37 -10.10
C MET A 16 -19.07 -2.73 -8.66
N ASN A 17 -18.15 -3.37 -7.96
CA ASN A 17 -18.18 -3.47 -6.50
C ASN A 17 -17.31 -2.37 -5.85
N GLU A 18 -17.34 -2.28 -4.52
CA GLU A 18 -16.64 -1.22 -3.76
C GLU A 18 -15.16 -1.12 -4.10
N ILE A 19 -14.44 -2.24 -4.18
CA ILE A 19 -12.99 -2.24 -4.44
C ILE A 19 -12.67 -1.71 -5.85
N MET A 20 -13.49 -2.02 -6.85
CA MET A 20 -13.33 -1.51 -8.22
C MET A 20 -13.56 0.00 -8.27
N ILE A 21 -14.55 0.51 -7.51
CA ILE A 21 -14.85 1.94 -7.41
C ILE A 21 -13.69 2.68 -6.76
N LEU A 22 -13.19 2.19 -5.61
CA LEU A 22 -12.07 2.80 -4.89
C LEU A 22 -10.80 2.83 -5.75
N ALA A 23 -10.48 1.70 -6.39
CA ALA A 23 -9.30 1.60 -7.26
C ALA A 23 -9.42 2.50 -8.50
N GLY A 24 -10.59 2.53 -9.13
CA GLY A 24 -10.84 3.37 -10.30
C GLY A 24 -10.73 4.86 -10.00
N ILE A 25 -11.30 5.33 -8.88
CA ILE A 25 -11.18 6.73 -8.44
C ILE A 25 -9.70 7.09 -8.22
N ALA A 26 -8.98 6.27 -7.45
CA ALA A 26 -7.57 6.53 -7.15
C ALA A 26 -6.70 6.53 -8.41
N ALA A 27 -6.96 5.63 -9.37
CA ALA A 27 -6.24 5.58 -10.64
C ALA A 27 -6.53 6.80 -11.53
N ILE A 28 -7.79 7.22 -11.62
CA ILE A 28 -8.20 8.43 -12.37
C ILE A 28 -7.54 9.68 -11.76
N ASP A 29 -7.54 9.79 -10.43
CA ASP A 29 -6.93 10.93 -9.75
C ASP A 29 -5.41 10.95 -9.94
N ALA A 30 -4.72 9.82 -9.81
CA ALA A 30 -3.27 9.73 -10.06
C ALA A 30 -2.93 10.06 -11.53
N TRP A 31 -3.75 9.63 -12.49
CA TRP A 31 -3.58 9.93 -13.90
C TRP A 31 -3.72 11.43 -14.20
N LYS A 32 -4.76 12.06 -13.63
CA LYS A 32 -5.00 13.50 -13.75
C LYS A 32 -3.94 14.33 -13.05
N ASP A 33 -3.51 13.91 -11.85
CA ASP A 33 -2.44 14.58 -11.08
C ASP A 33 -1.11 14.57 -11.85
N ALA A 34 -0.84 13.51 -12.60
CA ALA A 34 0.29 13.43 -13.50
C ALA A 34 0.15 14.29 -14.78
N GLY A 35 -0.96 15.00 -14.95
CA GLY A 35 -1.22 15.90 -16.08
C GLY A 35 -1.84 15.24 -17.31
N PHE A 36 -2.29 13.99 -17.21
CA PHE A 36 -2.96 13.32 -18.32
C PHE A 36 -4.48 13.50 -18.28
N GLN A 37 -5.10 13.54 -19.46
CA GLN A 37 -6.55 13.48 -19.59
C GLN A 37 -7.03 12.03 -19.54
N VAL A 38 -8.17 11.78 -18.92
CA VAL A 38 -8.83 10.46 -18.99
C VAL A 38 -9.35 10.28 -20.42
N PRO A 39 -9.01 9.19 -21.11
CA PRO A 39 -9.46 8.94 -22.48
C PRO A 39 -11.00 8.90 -22.59
N ASP A 40 -11.54 9.42 -23.69
CA ASP A 40 -12.94 9.17 -24.02
C ASP A 40 -13.13 7.67 -24.33
N PRO A 41 -14.10 6.98 -23.72
CA PRO A 41 -14.37 5.57 -24.03
C PRO A 41 -14.69 5.28 -25.51
N LYS A 42 -15.00 6.31 -26.29
CA LYS A 42 -15.24 6.21 -27.75
C LYS A 42 -13.99 6.42 -28.59
N ASP A 43 -12.85 6.78 -27.96
CA ASP A 43 -11.58 6.93 -28.65
C ASP A 43 -10.92 5.54 -28.78
N ASP A 44 -10.50 5.19 -30.00
CA ASP A 44 -9.82 3.93 -30.30
C ASP A 44 -8.31 3.96 -29.95
N HIS A 45 -7.80 5.09 -29.45
CA HIS A 45 -6.39 5.24 -29.10
C HIS A 45 -6.05 4.42 -27.83
N VAL A 46 -4.97 3.64 -27.92
CA VAL A 46 -4.43 2.83 -26.82
C VAL A 46 -3.03 3.30 -26.45
N ASN A 47 -2.79 3.49 -25.16
CA ASN A 47 -1.48 3.85 -24.60
C ASN A 47 -0.59 2.61 -24.48
N TRP A 48 0.09 2.21 -25.56
CA TRP A 48 0.92 1.01 -25.60
C TRP A 48 2.14 1.04 -24.67
N ASP A 49 2.60 2.25 -24.29
CA ASP A 49 3.75 2.46 -23.41
C ASP A 49 3.38 2.56 -21.92
N ALA A 50 2.08 2.49 -21.62
CA ALA A 50 1.57 2.58 -20.27
C ALA A 50 0.86 1.29 -19.84
N GLY A 51 1.18 0.80 -18.65
CA GLY A 51 0.58 -0.41 -18.07
C GLY A 51 -0.01 -0.18 -16.67
N CYS A 52 -0.52 -1.26 -16.08
CA CYS A 52 -1.17 -1.23 -14.78
C CYS A 52 -0.81 -2.47 -13.96
N ILE A 53 -0.37 -2.28 -12.72
CA ILE A 53 -0.26 -3.32 -11.70
C ILE A 53 -0.90 -2.78 -10.43
N VAL A 54 -2.17 -3.10 -10.22
CA VAL A 54 -2.89 -2.72 -9.00
C VAL A 54 -3.42 -3.97 -8.33
N GLY A 55 -2.90 -4.24 -7.15
CA GLY A 55 -3.17 -5.47 -6.41
C GLY A 55 -4.31 -5.32 -5.38
N LEU A 56 -4.68 -6.46 -4.82
CA LEU A 56 -5.72 -6.55 -3.79
C LEU A 56 -5.44 -7.75 -2.88
N GLY A 57 -5.90 -7.68 -1.64
CA GLY A 57 -5.82 -8.80 -0.72
C GLY A 57 -6.86 -9.87 -1.04
N LEU A 58 -8.12 -9.47 -1.12
CA LEU A 58 -9.26 -10.34 -1.36
C LEU A 58 -10.26 -9.70 -2.34
N SER A 59 -10.70 -10.44 -3.34
CA SER A 59 -11.62 -9.94 -4.38
C SER A 59 -13.04 -10.41 -4.17
N GLY A 60 -13.98 -9.46 -4.22
CA GLY A 60 -15.41 -9.71 -4.41
C GLY A 60 -16.10 -10.55 -3.34
N ILE A 61 -15.57 -10.62 -2.12
CA ILE A 61 -16.12 -11.43 -1.02
C ILE A 61 -17.58 -11.08 -0.75
N GLU A 62 -17.92 -9.79 -0.66
CA GLU A 62 -19.29 -9.31 -0.47
C GLU A 62 -20.19 -9.71 -1.65
N THR A 63 -19.69 -9.58 -2.88
CA THR A 63 -20.43 -10.00 -4.08
C THR A 63 -20.72 -11.49 -4.04
N ILE A 64 -19.73 -12.31 -3.65
CA ILE A 64 -19.91 -13.77 -3.52
C ILE A 64 -20.94 -14.07 -2.43
N ALA A 65 -20.72 -13.54 -1.22
CA ALA A 65 -21.53 -13.89 -0.06
C ALA A 65 -22.95 -13.35 -0.13
N GLU A 66 -23.16 -12.15 -0.66
CA GLU A 66 -24.45 -11.46 -0.58
C GLU A 66 -25.27 -11.53 -1.87
N LYS A 67 -24.62 -11.79 -3.01
CA LYS A 67 -25.31 -11.85 -4.32
C LYS A 67 -25.23 -13.25 -4.94
N VAL A 68 -24.06 -13.87 -5.02
CA VAL A 68 -23.85 -15.13 -5.75
C VAL A 68 -24.42 -16.31 -4.98
N ILE A 69 -23.99 -16.54 -3.74
CA ILE A 69 -24.43 -17.69 -2.92
C ILE A 69 -25.95 -17.73 -2.77
N PRO A 70 -26.64 -16.67 -2.34
CA PRO A 70 -28.10 -16.73 -2.18
C PRO A 70 -28.85 -17.06 -3.50
N ARG A 71 -28.37 -16.57 -4.64
CA ARG A 71 -28.99 -16.87 -5.93
C ARG A 71 -28.79 -18.32 -6.36
N ILE A 72 -27.63 -18.89 -6.06
CA ILE A 72 -27.35 -20.32 -6.32
C ILE A 72 -28.23 -21.20 -5.43
N ASP A 73 -28.29 -20.91 -4.13
CA ASP A 73 -29.08 -21.67 -3.16
C ASP A 73 -30.60 -21.64 -3.48
N GLU A 74 -31.08 -20.51 -4.04
CA GLU A 74 -32.46 -20.36 -4.51
C GLU A 74 -32.72 -21.03 -5.88
N GLY A 75 -31.71 -21.61 -6.54
CA GLY A 75 -31.83 -22.15 -7.92
C GLY A 75 -32.00 -21.08 -8.98
N LYS A 76 -31.66 -19.82 -8.70
CA LYS A 76 -31.90 -18.66 -9.57
C LYS A 76 -30.61 -18.19 -10.29
N VAL A 77 -29.73 -19.09 -10.70
CA VAL A 77 -28.45 -18.79 -11.34
C VAL A 77 -28.59 -17.81 -12.54
N LYS A 78 -29.62 -17.99 -13.37
CA LYS A 78 -29.88 -17.10 -14.53
C LYS A 78 -30.20 -15.64 -14.15
N ARG A 79 -30.42 -15.35 -12.86
CA ARG A 79 -30.70 -13.99 -12.35
C ARG A 79 -29.45 -13.34 -11.73
N LEU A 80 -28.28 -13.95 -11.83
CA LEU A 80 -27.02 -13.39 -11.32
C LEU A 80 -26.58 -12.12 -12.08
N GLY A 81 -26.88 -12.05 -13.38
CA GLY A 81 -26.40 -10.98 -14.25
C GLY A 81 -25.00 -11.25 -14.80
N SER A 82 -24.65 -10.57 -15.89
CA SER A 82 -23.39 -10.81 -16.62
C SER A 82 -22.15 -10.27 -15.91
N THR A 83 -22.29 -9.26 -15.06
CA THR A 83 -21.16 -8.55 -14.42
C THR A 83 -20.63 -9.24 -13.14
N MET A 84 -21.25 -10.34 -12.70
CA MET A 84 -20.83 -10.99 -11.45
C MET A 84 -19.41 -11.55 -11.52
N VAL A 85 -19.01 -12.15 -12.64
CA VAL A 85 -17.66 -12.67 -12.83
C VAL A 85 -16.64 -11.53 -12.80
N GLU A 86 -16.94 -10.41 -13.45
CA GLU A 86 -16.08 -9.22 -13.45
C GLU A 86 -15.86 -8.67 -12.04
N GLN A 87 -16.89 -8.71 -11.17
CA GLN A 87 -16.79 -8.23 -9.79
C GLN A 87 -16.02 -9.17 -8.87
N ILE A 88 -15.87 -10.45 -9.19
CA ILE A 88 -15.22 -11.45 -8.30
C ILE A 88 -13.85 -11.90 -8.79
N MET A 89 -13.51 -11.73 -10.05
CA MET A 89 -12.20 -12.15 -10.55
C MET A 89 -11.06 -11.33 -9.92
N ALA A 90 -9.94 -11.97 -9.63
CA ALA A 90 -8.79 -11.33 -8.96
C ALA A 90 -8.15 -10.19 -9.79
N SER A 91 -8.33 -10.20 -11.10
CA SER A 91 -7.85 -9.15 -12.02
C SER A 91 -8.83 -8.00 -12.24
N SER A 92 -9.98 -7.98 -11.56
CA SER A 92 -11.07 -7.03 -11.79
C SER A 92 -10.62 -5.56 -11.78
N ILE A 93 -9.82 -5.19 -10.78
CA ILE A 93 -9.41 -3.80 -10.61
C ILE A 93 -8.40 -3.37 -11.68
N SER A 94 -7.40 -4.17 -12.00
CA SER A 94 -6.43 -3.84 -13.07
C SER A 94 -7.08 -3.83 -14.44
N ALA A 95 -7.99 -4.78 -14.72
CA ALA A 95 -8.73 -4.81 -15.96
C ALA A 95 -9.63 -3.56 -16.12
N LYS A 96 -10.35 -3.16 -15.04
CA LYS A 96 -11.17 -1.92 -15.08
C LYS A 96 -10.31 -0.67 -15.28
N ILE A 97 -9.19 -0.55 -14.56
CA ILE A 97 -8.27 0.59 -14.70
C ILE A 97 -7.68 0.62 -16.12
N GLY A 98 -7.26 -0.54 -16.65
CA GLY A 98 -6.75 -0.66 -18.02
C GLY A 98 -7.74 -0.12 -19.05
N GLY A 99 -9.03 -0.47 -18.93
CA GLY A 99 -10.09 0.06 -19.78
C GLY A 99 -10.36 1.55 -19.58
N LEU A 100 -10.41 2.02 -18.32
CA LEU A 100 -10.67 3.43 -18.01
C LEU A 100 -9.57 4.39 -18.54
N LEU A 101 -8.32 3.94 -18.56
CA LEU A 101 -7.18 4.76 -18.95
C LEU A 101 -6.58 4.34 -20.31
N ALA A 102 -7.24 3.44 -21.03
CA ALA A 102 -6.80 2.89 -22.32
C ALA A 102 -5.34 2.39 -22.29
N LEU A 103 -4.97 1.60 -21.26
CA LEU A 103 -3.61 1.11 -21.06
C LEU A 103 -3.36 -0.15 -21.88
N GLY A 104 -2.35 -0.13 -22.76
CA GLY A 104 -2.05 -1.21 -23.69
C GLY A 104 -0.85 -2.08 -23.32
N ASN A 105 -0.07 -1.68 -22.30
CA ASN A 105 1.04 -2.48 -21.78
C ASN A 105 0.52 -3.52 -20.78
N GLN A 106 1.37 -4.10 -19.94
CA GLN A 106 0.98 -5.10 -18.95
C GLN A 106 -0.18 -4.61 -18.07
N SER A 107 -1.24 -5.40 -17.97
CA SER A 107 -2.32 -5.22 -17.00
C SER A 107 -2.44 -6.46 -16.13
N SER A 108 -2.15 -6.34 -14.84
CA SER A 108 -2.21 -7.47 -13.90
C SER A 108 -2.52 -7.00 -12.48
N SER A 109 -3.04 -7.92 -11.68
CA SER A 109 -3.20 -7.72 -10.24
C SER A 109 -2.32 -8.72 -9.49
N ASN A 110 -1.55 -8.24 -8.53
CA ASN A 110 -0.80 -9.06 -7.58
C ASN A 110 -1.56 -9.20 -6.26
N SER A 111 -1.18 -10.19 -5.47
CA SER A 111 -1.66 -10.38 -4.11
C SER A 111 -0.55 -10.96 -3.25
N SER A 112 -0.11 -10.19 -2.27
CA SER A 112 0.89 -10.56 -1.26
C SER A 112 0.47 -10.03 0.11
N ALA A 113 -0.81 -10.22 0.44
CA ALA A 113 -1.42 -9.75 1.67
C ALA A 113 -1.11 -8.25 1.92
N CYS A 114 -0.62 -7.89 3.11
CA CYS A 114 -0.35 -6.49 3.48
C CYS A 114 0.82 -5.86 2.70
N ASN A 115 1.61 -6.64 1.95
CA ASN A 115 2.69 -6.16 1.09
C ASN A 115 2.24 -5.80 -0.32
N THR A 116 1.01 -6.14 -0.70
CA THR A 116 0.48 -6.06 -2.07
C THR A 116 0.75 -4.72 -2.76
N GLY A 117 0.38 -3.59 -2.14
CA GLY A 117 0.58 -2.27 -2.73
C GLY A 117 2.05 -1.89 -2.89
N THR A 118 2.92 -2.27 -1.94
CA THR A 118 4.37 -2.08 -2.05
C THR A 118 4.97 -2.95 -3.15
N GLU A 119 4.57 -4.21 -3.24
CA GLU A 119 5.00 -5.11 -4.30
C GLU A 119 4.60 -4.61 -5.68
N ALA A 120 3.37 -4.11 -5.85
CA ALA A 120 2.91 -3.52 -7.11
C ALA A 120 3.80 -2.35 -7.55
N ILE A 121 4.19 -1.48 -6.61
CA ILE A 121 5.13 -0.37 -6.88
C ILE A 121 6.48 -0.93 -7.34
N ILE A 122 7.02 -1.95 -6.68
CA ILE A 122 8.30 -2.56 -7.03
C ILE A 122 8.24 -3.24 -8.41
N MET A 123 7.17 -3.97 -8.70
CA MET A 123 6.98 -4.61 -10.00
C MET A 123 6.89 -3.58 -11.14
N GLY A 124 6.16 -2.47 -10.93
CA GLY A 124 6.08 -1.38 -11.90
C GLY A 124 7.42 -0.65 -12.09
N TYR A 125 8.15 -0.41 -11.01
CA TYR A 125 9.51 0.13 -11.04
C TYR A 125 10.46 -0.75 -11.86
N ASP A 126 10.46 -2.06 -11.62
CA ASP A 126 11.31 -2.99 -12.36
C ASP A 126 10.95 -3.01 -13.85
N ARG A 127 9.65 -2.97 -14.20
CA ARG A 127 9.21 -2.95 -15.58
C ARG A 127 9.69 -1.72 -16.36
N ILE A 128 9.62 -0.54 -15.73
CA ILE A 128 10.15 0.70 -16.32
C ILE A 128 11.69 0.63 -16.42
N ARG A 129 12.35 0.18 -15.36
CA ARG A 129 13.80 0.07 -15.29
C ARG A 129 14.38 -0.87 -16.35
N TYR A 130 13.66 -1.94 -16.71
CA TYR A 130 14.06 -2.87 -17.78
C TYR A 130 13.70 -2.37 -19.18
N GLY A 131 13.02 -1.23 -19.30
CA GLY A 131 12.62 -0.64 -20.58
C GLY A 131 11.39 -1.29 -21.23
N ASP A 132 10.63 -2.07 -20.45
CA ASP A 132 9.42 -2.75 -20.93
C ASP A 132 8.17 -1.85 -20.94
N ALA A 133 8.21 -0.70 -20.25
CA ALA A 133 7.16 0.32 -20.24
C ALA A 133 7.77 1.70 -19.94
N GLU A 134 7.16 2.77 -20.48
CA GLU A 134 7.49 4.13 -20.09
C GLU A 134 6.75 4.54 -18.80
N ARG A 135 5.53 4.03 -18.62
CA ARG A 135 4.64 4.41 -17.51
C ARG A 135 3.94 3.19 -16.92
N MET A 136 3.78 3.19 -15.60
CA MET A 136 3.04 2.15 -14.89
C MET A 136 2.14 2.76 -13.83
N VAL A 137 0.85 2.51 -13.93
CA VAL A 137 -0.14 2.77 -12.87
C VAL A 137 -0.02 1.64 -11.84
N VAL A 138 0.44 1.96 -10.64
CA VAL A 138 0.77 0.94 -9.62
C VAL A 138 0.09 1.24 -8.30
N GLY A 139 -0.28 0.21 -7.58
CA GLY A 139 -0.87 0.40 -6.26
C GLY A 139 -1.63 -0.79 -5.72
N GLY A 140 -2.56 -0.50 -4.84
CA GLY A 140 -3.42 -1.52 -4.25
C GLY A 140 -4.75 -0.94 -3.79
N ALA A 141 -5.75 -1.80 -3.70
CA ALA A 141 -7.06 -1.48 -3.18
C ALA A 141 -7.55 -2.57 -2.23
N GLU A 142 -8.36 -2.16 -1.27
CA GLU A 142 -9.04 -3.07 -0.35
C GLU A 142 -10.41 -2.51 0.02
N SER A 143 -11.45 -3.34 0.01
CA SER A 143 -12.81 -2.96 0.43
C SER A 143 -13.02 -3.19 1.91
N SER A 144 -14.03 -2.53 2.47
CA SER A 144 -14.53 -2.86 3.79
C SER A 144 -15.30 -4.18 3.73
N SER A 145 -14.99 -5.12 4.63
CA SER A 145 -15.57 -6.45 4.60
C SER A 145 -15.78 -7.01 6.00
N ARG A 146 -17.06 -7.13 6.40
CA ARG A 146 -17.40 -7.82 7.65
C ARG A 146 -16.96 -9.28 7.67
N TYR A 147 -16.89 -9.93 6.52
CA TYR A 147 -16.46 -11.32 6.39
C TYR A 147 -14.95 -11.46 6.60
N VAL A 148 -14.16 -10.55 6.01
CA VAL A 148 -12.71 -10.51 6.18
C VAL A 148 -12.36 -10.07 7.59
N TRP A 149 -13.00 -9.03 8.10
CA TRP A 149 -12.74 -8.54 9.47
C TRP A 149 -13.14 -9.57 10.52
N GLY A 150 -14.24 -10.29 10.32
CA GLY A 150 -14.62 -11.39 11.19
C GLY A 150 -13.58 -12.52 11.22
N ALA A 151 -12.92 -12.82 10.09
CA ALA A 151 -11.83 -13.78 10.05
C ALA A 151 -10.59 -13.29 10.83
N PHE A 152 -10.22 -12.03 10.70
CA PHE A 152 -9.14 -11.43 11.50
C PHE A 152 -9.48 -11.34 12.99
N ASP A 153 -10.74 -11.08 13.35
CA ASP A 153 -11.20 -11.08 14.73
C ASP A 153 -11.09 -12.50 15.35
N ALA A 154 -11.46 -13.52 14.59
CA ALA A 154 -11.27 -14.92 15.00
C ALA A 154 -9.80 -15.28 15.24
N MET A 155 -8.86 -14.64 14.54
CA MET A 155 -7.41 -14.75 14.79
C MET A 155 -6.94 -13.95 16.01
N LYS A 156 -7.81 -13.13 16.63
CA LYS A 156 -7.48 -12.24 17.76
C LYS A 156 -6.37 -11.23 17.46
N VAL A 157 -6.33 -10.73 16.23
CA VAL A 157 -5.34 -9.74 15.80
C VAL A 157 -5.93 -8.33 15.65
N LEU A 158 -7.26 -8.18 15.79
CA LEU A 158 -7.93 -6.89 15.77
C LEU A 158 -7.95 -6.22 17.14
N SER A 159 -7.93 -4.90 17.13
CA SER A 159 -8.04 -4.06 18.33
C SER A 159 -9.47 -4.04 18.86
N SER A 160 -9.80 -4.94 19.79
CA SER A 160 -11.10 -5.00 20.46
C SER A 160 -11.12 -4.28 21.83
N LYS A 161 -9.95 -4.01 22.41
CA LYS A 161 -9.79 -3.43 23.75
C LYS A 161 -10.29 -1.97 23.83
N TYR A 162 -10.34 -1.27 22.72
CA TYR A 162 -10.63 0.16 22.62
C TYR A 162 -11.98 0.47 21.96
N ASN A 163 -12.93 -0.46 21.97
CA ASN A 163 -14.25 -0.24 21.33
C ASN A 163 -15.02 0.94 21.97
N ASP A 164 -14.81 1.23 23.25
CA ASP A 164 -15.42 2.38 23.95
C ASP A 164 -14.64 3.70 23.73
N THR A 165 -13.43 3.65 23.18
CA THR A 165 -12.56 4.80 22.88
C THR A 165 -11.86 4.59 21.54
N PRO A 166 -12.60 4.50 20.41
CA PRO A 166 -12.08 4.06 19.13
C PRO A 166 -10.96 4.96 18.58
N GLU A 167 -10.92 6.23 18.95
CA GLU A 167 -9.86 7.17 18.61
C GLU A 167 -8.49 6.78 19.19
N LYS A 168 -8.46 5.89 20.20
CA LYS A 168 -7.23 5.35 20.82
C LYS A 168 -6.86 3.96 20.33
N ALA A 169 -7.65 3.37 19.44
CA ALA A 169 -7.52 1.96 19.07
C ALA A 169 -6.30 1.66 18.20
N SER A 170 -6.03 2.51 17.20
CA SER A 170 -4.83 2.36 16.36
C SER A 170 -3.63 3.01 17.05
N ARG A 171 -2.78 2.17 17.64
CA ARG A 171 -1.65 2.62 18.49
C ARG A 171 -0.35 1.85 18.21
N PRO A 172 0.20 2.02 17.00
CA PRO A 172 1.49 1.40 16.66
C PRO A 172 2.60 1.83 17.62
N MET A 173 3.53 0.90 17.90
CA MET A 173 4.69 1.09 18.78
C MET A 173 4.38 1.27 20.27
N SER A 174 3.11 1.33 20.67
CA SER A 174 2.68 1.47 22.05
C SER A 174 2.82 0.16 22.84
N ALA A 175 3.16 0.25 24.12
CA ALA A 175 3.16 -0.89 25.06
C ALA A 175 1.74 -1.44 25.29
N SER A 176 0.73 -0.62 25.12
CA SER A 176 -0.67 -1.02 25.26
C SER A 176 -1.35 -1.33 23.91
N ALA A 177 -0.58 -1.52 22.84
CA ALA A 177 -1.10 -2.00 21.57
C ALA A 177 -1.90 -3.30 21.73
N ALA A 178 -3.03 -3.41 21.04
CA ALA A 178 -3.99 -4.49 21.25
C ALA A 178 -4.47 -5.13 19.92
N GLY A 179 -3.73 -4.96 18.85
CA GLY A 179 -4.08 -5.39 17.50
C GLY A 179 -4.33 -4.21 16.55
N PHE A 180 -4.46 -4.50 15.27
CA PHE A 180 -4.70 -3.45 14.29
C PHE A 180 -6.19 -3.08 14.17
N VAL A 181 -6.45 -1.86 13.73
CA VAL A 181 -7.78 -1.42 13.32
C VAL A 181 -7.89 -1.61 11.80
N PRO A 182 -8.82 -2.44 11.30
CA PRO A 182 -8.96 -2.65 9.87
C PRO A 182 -9.46 -1.38 9.19
N GLY A 183 -8.89 -1.08 8.03
CA GLY A 183 -9.27 0.01 7.15
C GLY A 183 -9.58 -0.48 5.74
N SER A 184 -10.11 0.40 4.92
CA SER A 184 -10.35 0.19 3.49
C SER A 184 -9.89 1.41 2.70
N GLY A 185 -9.67 1.24 1.41
CA GLY A 185 -9.26 2.33 0.55
C GLY A 185 -8.46 1.87 -0.65
N SER A 186 -7.91 2.83 -1.38
CA SER A 186 -6.99 2.59 -2.48
C SER A 186 -5.91 3.67 -2.50
N GLY A 187 -4.68 3.26 -2.78
CA GLY A 187 -3.57 4.14 -3.09
C GLY A 187 -3.01 3.77 -4.45
N VAL A 188 -2.87 4.75 -5.32
CA VAL A 188 -2.33 4.57 -6.67
C VAL A 188 -1.29 5.64 -6.95
N LEU A 189 -0.19 5.22 -7.56
CA LEU A 189 0.88 6.07 -8.04
C LEU A 189 1.03 5.86 -9.55
N LEU A 190 1.36 6.92 -10.27
CA LEU A 190 1.91 6.80 -11.62
C LEU A 190 3.43 6.84 -11.53
N LEU A 191 4.07 5.74 -11.89
CA LEU A 191 5.52 5.69 -12.13
C LEU A 191 5.79 5.99 -13.59
N GLU A 192 6.86 6.72 -13.85
CA GLU A 192 7.25 7.12 -15.20
C GLU A 192 8.77 7.11 -15.34
N SER A 193 9.28 6.79 -16.51
CA SER A 193 10.70 6.93 -16.80
C SER A 193 11.10 8.41 -16.73
N LEU A 194 12.31 8.70 -16.23
CA LEU A 194 12.78 10.09 -16.11
C LEU A 194 12.78 10.79 -17.47
N GLU A 195 13.22 10.10 -18.52
CA GLU A 195 13.24 10.65 -19.88
C GLU A 195 11.83 11.07 -20.34
N SER A 196 10.81 10.26 -20.13
CA SER A 196 9.42 10.58 -20.46
C SER A 196 8.91 11.77 -19.65
N ALA A 197 9.17 11.75 -18.33
CA ALA A 197 8.72 12.80 -17.42
C ALA A 197 9.34 14.16 -17.74
N GLU A 198 10.65 14.23 -17.99
CA GLU A 198 11.37 15.45 -18.38
C GLU A 198 10.91 15.97 -19.75
N LYS A 199 10.76 15.08 -20.74
CA LYS A 199 10.33 15.45 -22.10
C LYS A 199 8.97 16.16 -22.12
N ARG A 200 8.06 15.80 -21.20
CA ARG A 200 6.74 16.45 -21.11
C ARG A 200 6.63 17.52 -20.00
N GLY A 201 7.71 17.79 -19.27
CA GLY A 201 7.73 18.76 -18.16
C GLY A 201 6.84 18.34 -17.00
N ALA A 202 6.84 17.06 -16.67
CA ALA A 202 6.01 16.51 -15.60
C ALA A 202 6.40 17.07 -14.23
N LYS A 203 5.41 17.21 -13.35
CA LYS A 203 5.67 17.36 -11.92
C LYS A 203 6.15 16.02 -11.36
N ILE A 204 7.36 16.00 -10.81
CA ILE A 204 7.94 14.82 -10.19
C ILE A 204 7.97 15.03 -8.67
N TYR A 205 7.34 14.13 -7.92
CA TYR A 205 7.33 14.16 -6.45
C TYR A 205 8.61 13.58 -5.86
N ALA A 206 9.01 12.42 -6.38
CA ALA A 206 10.17 11.70 -5.90
C ALA A 206 10.70 10.71 -6.96
N GLU A 207 11.94 10.31 -6.79
CA GLU A 207 12.57 9.22 -7.53
C GLU A 207 12.50 7.94 -6.69
N VAL A 208 12.23 6.80 -7.30
CA VAL A 208 12.43 5.47 -6.72
C VAL A 208 13.90 5.10 -6.91
N LEU A 209 14.71 5.27 -5.88
CA LEU A 209 16.14 4.98 -5.94
C LEU A 209 16.46 3.49 -6.00
N GLY A 210 15.71 2.69 -5.27
CA GLY A 210 15.93 1.25 -5.18
C GLY A 210 14.83 0.56 -4.42
N ALA A 211 14.69 -0.74 -4.70
CA ALA A 211 13.66 -1.54 -4.07
C ALA A 211 14.06 -3.00 -3.99
N HIS A 212 13.47 -3.75 -3.06
CA HIS A 212 13.68 -5.19 -2.96
C HIS A 212 12.44 -5.91 -2.44
N LEU A 213 12.21 -7.08 -3.00
CA LEU A 213 11.20 -8.06 -2.58
C LEU A 213 11.89 -9.36 -2.21
N ASN A 214 11.43 -10.00 -1.14
CA ASN A 214 11.78 -11.38 -0.82
C ASN A 214 10.68 -12.09 -0.02
N CYS A 215 10.92 -13.36 0.27
CA CYS A 215 10.12 -14.18 1.17
C CYS A 215 11.05 -14.90 2.14
N GLY A 216 10.64 -15.01 3.41
CA GLY A 216 11.44 -15.68 4.44
C GLY A 216 11.32 -17.22 4.43
N GLY A 217 10.49 -17.77 3.55
CA GLY A 217 10.35 -19.22 3.35
C GLY A 217 9.76 -19.96 4.55
N HIS A 218 9.11 -19.25 5.48
CA HIS A 218 8.57 -19.78 6.74
C HIS A 218 9.65 -20.50 7.56
N ARG A 219 10.86 -19.95 7.64
CA ARG A 219 11.99 -20.47 8.40
C ARG A 219 12.49 -19.44 9.42
N ASN A 220 13.33 -19.85 10.35
CA ASN A 220 14.00 -18.98 11.32
C ASN A 220 13.02 -18.05 12.09
N GLY A 221 11.88 -18.59 12.54
CA GLY A 221 10.82 -17.84 13.21
C GLY A 221 9.77 -17.26 12.29
N GLY A 222 9.96 -17.30 10.97
CA GLY A 222 8.94 -16.95 9.99
C GLY A 222 7.82 -17.98 9.89
N SER A 223 6.63 -17.52 9.59
CA SER A 223 5.42 -18.35 9.43
C SER A 223 4.44 -17.66 8.48
N MET A 224 3.28 -18.28 8.26
CA MET A 224 2.21 -17.64 7.49
C MET A 224 1.81 -16.27 8.05
N THR A 225 1.92 -16.05 9.36
CA THR A 225 1.42 -14.84 10.03
C THR A 225 2.50 -13.99 10.70
N PHE A 226 3.75 -14.42 10.65
CA PHE A 226 4.87 -13.71 11.27
C PHE A 226 6.11 -13.75 10.36
N PRO A 227 6.78 -12.61 10.12
CA PRO A 227 7.91 -12.58 9.20
C PRO A 227 9.18 -13.19 9.82
N ASN A 228 10.01 -13.82 8.98
CA ASN A 228 11.37 -14.20 9.32
C ASN A 228 12.22 -12.93 9.51
N PRO A 229 12.80 -12.67 10.70
CA PRO A 229 13.55 -11.44 10.94
C PRO A 229 14.75 -11.24 10.00
N GLU A 230 15.44 -12.31 9.62
CA GLU A 230 16.58 -12.24 8.69
C GLU A 230 16.12 -11.80 7.30
N SER A 231 14.98 -12.33 6.80
CA SER A 231 14.43 -11.94 5.49
C SER A 231 14.00 -10.48 5.46
N VAL A 232 13.42 -9.98 6.55
CA VAL A 232 13.09 -8.55 6.71
C VAL A 232 14.35 -7.68 6.62
N GLN A 233 15.41 -8.06 7.35
CA GLN A 233 16.68 -7.33 7.32
C GLN A 233 17.33 -7.38 5.93
N ILE A 234 17.25 -8.50 5.22
CA ILE A 234 17.73 -8.63 3.83
C ILE A 234 16.93 -7.69 2.92
N ALA A 235 15.60 -7.65 3.04
CA ALA A 235 14.78 -6.76 2.22
C ALA A 235 15.19 -5.30 2.37
N ILE A 236 15.41 -4.84 3.59
CA ILE A 236 15.88 -3.49 3.91
C ILE A 236 17.29 -3.24 3.36
N LYS A 237 18.25 -4.11 3.68
CA LYS A 237 19.66 -3.96 3.26
C LYS A 237 19.80 -3.91 1.73
N GLU A 238 19.10 -4.80 1.03
CA GLU A 238 19.16 -4.87 -0.43
C GLU A 238 18.48 -3.66 -1.09
N ALA A 239 17.39 -3.14 -0.53
CA ALA A 239 16.77 -1.91 -1.03
C ALA A 239 17.74 -0.71 -0.89
N VAL A 240 18.39 -0.56 0.27
CA VAL A 240 19.40 0.48 0.52
C VAL A 240 20.60 0.32 -0.41
N ARG A 241 21.12 -0.92 -0.57
CA ARG A 241 22.23 -1.22 -1.48
C ARG A 241 21.89 -0.87 -2.94
N LYS A 242 20.71 -1.27 -3.40
CA LYS A 242 20.24 -0.98 -4.78
C LYS A 242 19.98 0.52 -5.00
N ALA A 243 19.61 1.25 -3.95
CA ALA A 243 19.45 2.70 -3.98
C ALA A 243 20.82 3.44 -4.06
N GLY A 244 21.93 2.77 -3.83
CA GLY A 244 23.27 3.38 -3.86
C GLY A 244 23.50 4.43 -2.77
N ILE A 245 22.80 4.33 -1.66
CA ILE A 245 22.90 5.25 -0.52
C ILE A 245 23.51 4.56 0.71
N ARG A 246 23.92 5.34 1.67
CA ARG A 246 24.35 4.85 2.99
C ARG A 246 23.14 4.81 3.94
N PRO A 247 23.12 3.94 4.95
CA PRO A 247 22.04 3.90 5.95
C PRO A 247 21.75 5.25 6.61
N GLN A 248 22.77 6.04 6.92
CA GLN A 248 22.66 7.36 7.55
C GLN A 248 22.09 8.46 6.64
N ASP A 249 21.94 8.20 5.34
CA ASP A 249 21.34 9.14 4.41
C ASP A 249 19.81 9.08 4.46
N ILE A 250 19.22 8.08 5.14
CA ILE A 250 17.78 7.94 5.33
C ILE A 250 17.31 8.91 6.41
N ASP A 251 16.43 9.85 6.05
CA ASP A 251 15.85 10.82 6.99
C ASP A 251 14.70 10.22 7.78
N ALA A 252 13.85 9.42 7.12
CA ALA A 252 12.65 8.86 7.75
C ALA A 252 12.28 7.48 7.20
N ILE A 253 11.66 6.70 8.09
CA ILE A 253 11.10 5.38 7.81
C ILE A 253 9.59 5.46 7.95
N ASN A 254 8.86 5.08 6.90
CA ASN A 254 7.45 4.73 6.99
C ASN A 254 7.36 3.22 7.14
N GLY A 255 7.19 2.76 8.37
CA GLY A 255 7.19 1.36 8.75
C GLY A 255 5.88 0.64 8.44
N HIS A 256 5.91 -0.68 8.53
CA HIS A 256 4.70 -1.48 8.47
C HIS A 256 3.86 -1.33 9.76
N LEU A 257 4.45 -1.41 10.91
CA LEU A 257 3.96 -1.05 12.26
C LEU A 257 2.43 -1.06 12.43
N THR A 258 1.88 -2.18 12.85
CA THR A 258 0.45 -2.49 12.78
C THR A 258 -0.29 -2.41 14.12
N ALA A 259 0.34 -1.89 15.17
CA ALA A 259 -0.17 -1.94 16.56
C ALA A 259 -0.30 -3.37 17.11
N THR A 260 0.60 -4.24 16.73
CA THR A 260 0.65 -5.64 17.16
C THR A 260 1.97 -5.96 17.88
N MET A 261 2.09 -7.20 18.38
CA MET A 261 3.35 -7.70 18.97
C MET A 261 4.53 -7.70 17.98
N ALA A 262 4.28 -7.51 16.68
CA ALA A 262 5.33 -7.44 15.66
C ALA A 262 6.04 -6.09 15.63
N ASP A 263 5.45 -5.01 16.12
CA ASP A 263 6.03 -3.65 16.06
C ASP A 263 7.44 -3.55 16.66
N PRO A 264 7.70 -4.04 17.90
CA PRO A 264 9.06 -4.00 18.45
C PRO A 264 10.04 -4.90 17.69
N VAL A 265 9.58 -5.96 17.05
CA VAL A 265 10.43 -6.82 16.20
C VAL A 265 10.79 -6.08 14.91
N GLU A 266 9.85 -5.35 14.32
CA GLU A 266 10.09 -4.54 13.14
C GLU A 266 11.11 -3.43 13.41
N VAL A 267 10.94 -2.65 14.49
CA VAL A 267 11.90 -1.60 14.86
C VAL A 267 13.32 -2.17 15.08
N ASN A 268 13.41 -3.34 15.74
CA ASN A 268 14.69 -4.02 15.91
C ASN A 268 15.29 -4.48 14.56
N ASN A 269 14.46 -4.99 13.64
CA ASN A 269 14.94 -5.39 12.31
C ASN A 269 15.47 -4.19 11.51
N TRP A 270 14.81 -3.04 11.58
CA TRP A 270 15.32 -1.81 11.00
C TRP A 270 16.68 -1.43 11.60
N ALA A 271 16.81 -1.46 12.93
CA ALA A 271 18.06 -1.12 13.61
C ALA A 271 19.22 -2.06 13.22
N GLN A 272 18.96 -3.37 13.17
CA GLN A 272 19.95 -4.37 12.75
C GLN A 272 20.29 -4.23 11.25
N ALA A 273 19.32 -3.93 10.41
CA ALA A 273 19.56 -3.77 8.98
C ALA A 273 20.41 -2.54 8.66
N LEU A 274 20.12 -1.41 9.30
CA LEU A 274 20.84 -0.16 9.08
C LEU A 274 22.20 -0.11 9.81
N GLY A 275 22.33 -0.83 10.93
CA GLY A 275 23.59 -0.87 11.71
C GLY A 275 23.95 0.49 12.32
N LEU A 276 22.98 1.37 12.55
CA LEU A 276 23.18 2.71 13.11
C LEU A 276 23.04 2.71 14.63
N PRO A 277 23.81 3.54 15.36
CA PRO A 277 23.56 3.81 16.77
C PRO A 277 22.15 4.37 16.97
N ALA A 278 21.55 4.12 18.14
CA ALA A 278 20.17 4.54 18.42
C ALA A 278 19.95 6.06 18.33
N ASP A 279 20.95 6.87 18.62
CA ASP A 279 20.92 8.34 18.50
C ASP A 279 21.05 8.85 17.06
N GLN A 280 21.43 7.98 16.11
CA GLN A 280 21.49 8.26 14.67
C GLN A 280 20.40 7.52 13.88
N PHE A 281 19.50 6.82 14.57
CA PHE A 281 18.41 6.10 13.93
C PHE A 281 17.43 7.08 13.26
N PRO A 282 17.01 6.83 11.99
CA PRO A 282 16.08 7.72 11.27
C PRO A 282 14.76 7.91 12.02
N HIS A 283 14.06 9.00 11.73
CA HIS A 283 12.69 9.13 12.22
C HIS A 283 11.85 7.94 11.72
N ILE A 284 11.04 7.35 12.61
CA ILE A 284 10.16 6.23 12.26
C ILE A 284 8.72 6.57 12.60
N GLN A 285 7.82 6.27 11.66
CA GLN A 285 6.41 6.59 11.77
C GLN A 285 5.53 5.49 11.18
N SER A 286 4.28 5.42 11.64
CA SER A 286 3.24 4.57 11.08
C SER A 286 2.03 5.39 10.66
N THR A 287 1.75 5.42 9.36
CA THR A 287 0.53 6.03 8.81
C THR A 287 -0.73 5.30 9.30
N LYS A 288 -0.60 4.01 9.67
CA LYS A 288 -1.71 3.23 10.23
C LYS A 288 -2.25 3.78 11.55
N SER A 289 -1.46 4.58 12.27
CA SER A 289 -1.95 5.29 13.45
C SER A 289 -3.06 6.29 13.11
N LEU A 290 -3.06 6.82 11.87
CA LEU A 290 -3.99 7.84 11.37
C LEU A 290 -5.22 7.24 10.66
N ILE A 291 -5.04 6.14 9.92
CA ILE A 291 -6.05 5.61 8.99
C ILE A 291 -6.41 4.14 9.21
N GLY A 292 -5.78 3.46 10.18
CA GLY A 292 -5.90 2.02 10.34
C GLY A 292 -5.09 1.24 9.31
N HIS A 293 -5.28 -0.07 9.27
CA HIS A 293 -4.58 -0.98 8.38
C HIS A 293 -5.43 -1.34 7.16
N CYS A 294 -5.14 -0.72 6.02
CA CYS A 294 -5.86 -0.94 4.76
C CYS A 294 -5.40 -2.18 3.99
N LEU A 295 -4.86 -3.20 4.67
CA LEU A 295 -4.48 -4.51 4.13
C LEU A 295 -3.69 -4.41 2.81
N GLY A 296 -4.23 -4.95 1.71
CA GLY A 296 -3.58 -4.93 0.40
C GLY A 296 -3.32 -3.52 -0.16
N ALA A 297 -4.11 -2.53 0.23
CA ALA A 297 -3.91 -1.14 -0.16
C ALA A 297 -2.88 -0.40 0.72
N ALA A 298 -2.52 -0.94 1.89
CA ALA A 298 -1.74 -0.21 2.90
C ALA A 298 -0.44 0.37 2.33
N GLY A 299 0.37 -0.46 1.66
CA GLY A 299 1.68 -0.06 1.17
C GLY A 299 1.65 1.08 0.16
N SER A 300 0.66 1.12 -0.71
CA SER A 300 0.51 2.17 -1.72
C SER A 300 -0.13 3.44 -1.17
N ILE A 301 -1.11 3.36 -0.27
CA ILE A 301 -1.65 4.53 0.44
C ILE A 301 -0.54 5.21 1.25
N GLU A 302 0.26 4.42 1.95
CA GLU A 302 1.39 4.91 2.75
C GLU A 302 2.49 5.50 1.87
N SER A 303 2.75 4.95 0.68
CA SER A 303 3.67 5.54 -0.29
C SER A 303 3.14 6.88 -0.83
N ALA A 304 1.84 7.00 -1.11
CA ALA A 304 1.24 8.28 -1.47
C ALA A 304 1.36 9.32 -0.34
N ALA A 305 1.19 8.89 0.92
CA ALA A 305 1.43 9.74 2.08
C ALA A 305 2.90 10.18 2.21
N VAL A 306 3.85 9.32 1.83
CA VAL A 306 5.29 9.67 1.74
C VAL A 306 5.52 10.74 0.66
N MET A 307 4.92 10.59 -0.53
CA MET A 307 5.02 11.61 -1.60
C MET A 307 4.51 12.97 -1.11
N TYR A 308 3.37 12.99 -0.43
CA TYR A 308 2.82 14.21 0.14
C TYR A 308 3.73 14.85 1.21
N GLN A 309 4.33 14.05 2.08
CA GLN A 309 5.30 14.54 3.08
C GLN A 309 6.56 15.11 2.43
N LEU A 310 7.09 14.45 1.39
CA LEU A 310 8.25 14.92 0.64
C LEU A 310 7.96 16.26 -0.06
N GLU A 311 6.76 16.39 -0.63
CA GLU A 311 6.34 17.63 -1.29
C GLU A 311 6.16 18.78 -0.29
N GLN A 312 5.42 18.54 0.80
CA GLN A 312 5.03 19.59 1.74
C GLN A 312 6.07 19.90 2.81
N GLY A 313 7.14 19.11 2.93
CA GLY A 313 8.23 19.38 3.88
C GLY A 313 7.88 19.12 5.34
N PHE A 314 7.20 18.03 5.64
CA PHE A 314 6.91 17.62 7.01
C PHE A 314 7.04 16.11 7.21
N LEU A 315 7.11 15.69 8.46
CA LEU A 315 6.98 14.30 8.89
C LEU A 315 5.77 14.21 9.83
N HIS A 316 4.79 13.36 9.52
CA HIS A 316 3.63 13.22 10.38
C HIS A 316 3.97 12.48 11.69
N LYS A 317 3.28 12.80 12.75
CA LYS A 317 3.36 12.06 14.02
C LYS A 317 2.71 10.68 13.90
N SER A 318 3.11 9.77 14.79
CA SER A 318 2.37 8.55 15.08
C SER A 318 1.42 8.82 16.23
N LEU A 319 0.11 8.59 16.03
CA LEU A 319 -0.88 8.77 17.11
C LEU A 319 -0.81 7.62 18.11
N ASN A 320 -1.23 7.92 19.33
CA ASN A 320 -1.43 6.94 20.41
C ASN A 320 -0.18 6.10 20.74
N CYS A 321 1.01 6.68 20.62
CA CYS A 321 2.28 6.02 20.96
C CYS A 321 2.98 6.70 22.17
N GLU A 322 2.22 7.35 23.03
CA GLU A 322 2.73 8.03 24.23
C GLU A 322 3.37 7.07 25.25
N ASP A 323 2.94 5.83 25.28
CA ASP A 323 3.47 4.73 26.09
C ASP A 323 4.30 3.76 25.26
N LEU A 324 5.40 4.21 24.69
CA LEU A 324 6.25 3.37 23.83
C LEU A 324 6.61 2.03 24.48
N HIS A 325 6.54 0.96 23.68
CA HIS A 325 6.96 -0.37 24.08
C HIS A 325 8.42 -0.37 24.54
N GLU A 326 8.74 -1.08 25.62
CA GLU A 326 10.08 -1.08 26.27
C GLU A 326 11.23 -1.35 25.31
N LYS A 327 11.06 -2.27 24.33
CA LYS A 327 12.07 -2.58 23.31
C LYS A 327 12.25 -1.47 22.26
N ILE A 328 11.32 -0.53 22.18
CA ILE A 328 11.36 0.64 21.28
C ILE A 328 11.94 1.85 22.00
N GLN A 329 11.94 1.89 23.34
CA GLN A 329 12.45 2.98 24.15
C GLN A 329 13.87 3.48 23.76
N PRO A 330 14.83 2.60 23.36
CA PRO A 330 16.12 3.08 22.89
C PRO A 330 16.04 4.05 21.70
N TYR A 331 14.97 3.95 20.89
CA TYR A 331 14.72 4.75 19.69
C TYR A 331 13.65 5.83 19.90
N ALA A 332 13.30 6.15 21.15
CA ALA A 332 12.20 7.09 21.48
C ALA A 332 12.34 8.46 20.78
N LYS A 333 13.59 8.96 20.61
CA LYS A 333 13.85 10.22 19.90
C LYS A 333 13.51 10.20 18.41
N SER A 334 13.46 9.01 17.82
CA SER A 334 13.10 8.81 16.41
C SER A 334 11.61 8.63 16.18
N VAL A 335 10.84 8.31 17.23
CA VAL A 335 9.37 8.19 17.15
C VAL A 335 8.74 9.56 17.35
N LEU A 336 8.10 10.07 16.31
CA LEU A 336 7.50 11.40 16.34
C LEU A 336 6.12 11.35 17.01
N GLN A 337 5.98 12.01 18.15
CA GLN A 337 4.71 12.21 18.86
C GLN A 337 4.00 13.51 18.45
N GLU A 338 4.73 14.43 17.80
CA GLU A 338 4.21 15.64 17.17
C GLU A 338 4.67 15.72 15.71
N THR A 339 3.89 16.39 14.87
CA THR A 339 4.27 16.62 13.49
C THR A 339 5.52 17.50 13.43
N LEU A 340 6.54 17.03 12.72
CA LEU A 340 7.81 17.73 12.56
C LEU A 340 7.84 18.42 11.20
N HIS A 341 7.87 19.75 11.18
CA HIS A 341 8.06 20.54 9.95
C HIS A 341 9.56 20.57 9.60
N LYS A 342 9.97 19.56 8.87
CA LYS A 342 11.35 19.37 8.39
C LYS A 342 11.30 18.70 7.03
N GLN A 343 12.07 19.24 6.08
CA GLN A 343 12.22 18.61 4.80
C GLN A 343 13.05 17.33 4.92
N ALA A 344 12.41 16.19 4.71
CA ALA A 344 13.09 14.94 4.45
C ALA A 344 13.49 14.86 2.97
N ARG A 345 14.63 14.27 2.68
CA ARG A 345 15.12 14.01 1.31
C ARG A 345 14.97 12.56 0.92
N ILE A 346 15.23 11.65 1.85
CA ILE A 346 15.19 10.20 1.62
C ILE A 346 14.26 9.52 2.62
N PHE A 347 13.27 8.85 2.08
CA PHE A 347 12.36 7.98 2.83
C PHE A 347 12.58 6.52 2.49
N ALA A 348 12.61 5.67 3.51
CA ALA A 348 12.47 4.23 3.37
C ALA A 348 11.03 3.82 3.71
N LYS A 349 10.38 3.08 2.81
CA LYS A 349 9.04 2.52 3.02
C LYS A 349 9.11 1.02 2.97
N ALA A 350 8.60 0.33 4.01
CA ALA A 350 8.52 -1.11 3.99
C ALA A 350 7.11 -1.63 4.31
N SER A 351 6.82 -2.82 3.80
CA SER A 351 5.64 -3.59 4.12
C SER A 351 6.01 -5.06 4.30
N PHE A 352 5.41 -5.68 5.33
CA PHE A 352 5.62 -7.07 5.66
C PHE A 352 4.25 -7.77 5.73
N GLY A 353 4.02 -8.71 4.81
CA GLY A 353 2.71 -9.34 4.64
C GLY A 353 2.67 -10.75 5.19
N PHE A 354 1.46 -11.23 5.47
CA PHE A 354 1.21 -12.64 5.68
C PHE A 354 1.75 -13.44 4.50
N GLY A 355 2.26 -14.66 4.75
CA GLY A 355 3.02 -15.44 3.79
C GLY A 355 4.54 -15.22 3.92
N ASP A 356 4.98 -14.46 4.95
CA ASP A 356 6.40 -14.13 5.18
C ASP A 356 7.01 -13.35 3.99
N VAL A 357 6.18 -12.47 3.35
CA VAL A 357 6.56 -11.67 2.18
C VAL A 357 6.93 -10.26 2.60
N ASN A 358 8.05 -9.76 2.08
CA ASN A 358 8.68 -8.53 2.53
C ASN A 358 9.03 -7.63 1.34
N GLY A 359 8.67 -6.36 1.43
CA GLY A 359 9.00 -5.35 0.43
C GLY A 359 9.56 -4.09 1.07
N CYS A 360 10.60 -3.53 0.47
CA CYS A 360 11.17 -2.24 0.86
C CYS A 360 11.47 -1.41 -0.37
N VAL A 361 11.09 -0.13 -0.32
CA VAL A 361 11.31 0.87 -1.37
C VAL A 361 11.98 2.11 -0.78
N ILE A 362 12.96 2.64 -1.48
CA ILE A 362 13.66 3.87 -1.11
C ILE A 362 13.26 4.97 -2.08
N TYR A 363 12.73 6.05 -1.53
CA TYR A 363 12.31 7.24 -2.27
C TYR A 363 13.24 8.41 -1.97
N ARG A 364 13.59 9.19 -2.99
CA ARG A 364 14.30 10.45 -2.87
C ARG A 364 13.42 11.58 -3.42
N LYS A 365 13.26 12.65 -2.64
CA LYS A 365 12.62 13.89 -3.12
C LYS A 365 13.26 14.33 -4.42
N TRP A 366 12.44 14.71 -5.39
CA TRP A 366 12.92 15.35 -6.61
C TRP A 366 13.27 16.82 -6.31
N GLU A 367 14.40 17.30 -6.84
CA GLU A 367 14.91 18.68 -6.69
C GLU A 367 14.65 19.53 -7.93
#